data_0392943f3fbf93e88c6804e8f77cf65d
#
_entry.id   0392943f3fbf93e88c6804e8f77cf65d
#
_cell.length_a   1.000
_cell.length_b   1.000
_cell.length_c   1.000
_cell.angle_alpha   90.00
_cell.angle_beta   90.00
_cell.angle_gamma   90.00
#
_symmetry.space_group_name_H-M   'P 1'
#
loop_
_entity.id
_entity.type
_entity.pdbx_description
1 polymer ?
#
loop_
_entity_poly.entity_id
_entity_poly.type
_entity_poly.pdbx_seq_one_letter_code
_entity_poly.pdbx_strand_id
1 'polypeptide(L)'
;MKQEKLNKILRDHKEWLEDHKKGTCANLNEANLCGANLQGANLRGANLRGANLQGANLNEANLCGADLCRANLRGANLNEAHLYGADLSGANLNEANLRGADLCRANLHGVIMPEGIYTAGGAGSEQRYTYYDAINDRIICGCWDDDAGNHLDSFKKRIENIYGPDGKEPNPAHYKAYRAAIHYFEACREAYIVDIGE
;
A
#
# COMPACT_ATOMS: atom_id res chain seq x y z
N MET A 1 13.62 -12.52 15.28
CA MET A 1 15.00 -11.95 15.51
C MET A 1 15.05 -11.35 16.91
N LYS A 2 16.23 -11.31 17.59
CA LYS A 2 16.35 -10.58 18.87
C LYS A 2 16.27 -9.07 18.62
N GLN A 3 15.60 -8.31 19.50
CA GLN A 3 15.39 -6.86 19.35
C GLN A 3 16.72 -6.08 19.28
N GLU A 4 17.73 -6.48 20.04
CA GLU A 4 19.06 -5.84 20.01
C GLU A 4 19.71 -5.91 18.61
N LYS A 5 19.61 -7.09 17.94
CA LYS A 5 20.12 -7.25 16.59
C LYS A 5 19.36 -6.37 15.59
N LEU A 6 18.03 -6.28 15.73
CA LEU A 6 17.20 -5.42 14.90
C LEU A 6 17.58 -3.96 15.09
N ASN A 7 17.71 -3.50 16.34
CA ASN A 7 18.11 -2.12 16.65
C ASN A 7 19.47 -1.75 16.07
N LYS A 8 20.42 -2.71 16.05
CA LYS A 8 21.71 -2.49 15.39
C LYS A 8 21.54 -2.30 13.88
N ILE A 9 20.78 -3.20 13.22
CA ILE A 9 20.52 -3.10 11.77
C ILE A 9 19.86 -1.76 11.43
N LEU A 10 18.90 -1.30 12.23
CA LEU A 10 18.22 -0.01 11.99
C LEU A 10 19.16 1.19 12.17
N ARG A 11 20.10 1.15 13.12
CA ARG A 11 21.13 2.20 13.28
C ARG A 11 22.07 2.23 12.08
N ASP A 12 22.61 1.06 11.71
CA ASP A 12 23.53 0.94 10.57
C ASP A 12 22.85 1.41 9.26
N HIS A 13 21.54 1.11 9.13
CA HIS A 13 20.74 1.57 7.99
C HIS A 13 20.51 3.09 8.00
N LYS A 14 20.25 3.66 9.18
CA LYS A 14 20.12 5.12 9.33
C LYS A 14 21.41 5.82 8.89
N GLU A 15 22.57 5.35 9.34
CA GLU A 15 23.87 5.88 8.91
C GLU A 15 24.05 5.75 7.39
N TRP A 16 23.64 4.63 6.79
CA TRP A 16 23.68 4.44 5.35
C TRP A 16 22.74 5.40 4.59
N LEU A 17 21.57 5.70 5.12
CA LEU A 17 20.65 6.68 4.51
C LEU A 17 21.20 8.12 4.54
N GLU A 18 21.97 8.47 5.58
CA GLU A 18 22.59 9.77 5.73
C GLU A 18 23.86 9.91 4.85
N ASP A 19 24.67 8.85 4.78
CA ASP A 19 25.88 8.78 3.95
C ASP A 19 26.11 7.33 3.50
N HIS A 20 25.88 7.05 2.22
CA HIS A 20 26.01 5.70 1.65
C HIS A 20 27.43 5.07 1.77
N LYS A 21 28.40 5.82 2.28
CA LYS A 21 29.74 5.30 2.62
C LYS A 21 29.84 4.82 4.06
N LYS A 22 28.83 5.10 4.88
CA LYS A 22 28.74 4.70 6.28
C LYS A 22 27.58 3.73 6.49
N GLY A 23 27.66 2.90 7.51
CA GLY A 23 26.63 1.91 7.80
C GLY A 23 26.41 0.92 6.65
N THR A 24 25.27 0.28 6.64
CA THR A 24 24.83 -0.68 5.61
C THR A 24 23.35 -0.61 5.39
N CYS A 25 22.90 -0.72 4.13
CA CYS A 25 21.48 -0.89 3.83
C CYS A 25 20.93 -2.09 4.59
N ALA A 26 19.77 -1.92 5.25
CA ALA A 26 19.17 -2.98 6.04
C ALA A 26 18.84 -4.19 5.17
N ASN A 27 19.53 -5.30 5.46
CA ASN A 27 19.21 -6.58 4.87
C ASN A 27 18.46 -7.43 5.91
N LEU A 28 17.16 -7.54 5.74
CA LEU A 28 16.21 -8.28 6.55
C LEU A 28 15.54 -9.40 5.74
N ASN A 29 16.19 -9.83 4.65
CA ASN A 29 15.73 -10.92 3.80
C ASN A 29 15.45 -12.16 4.65
N GLU A 30 14.26 -12.74 4.49
CA GLU A 30 13.78 -13.92 5.22
C GLU A 30 13.87 -13.82 6.76
N ALA A 31 14.02 -12.61 7.29
CA ALA A 31 14.14 -12.42 8.73
C ALA A 31 12.82 -12.71 9.44
N ASN A 32 12.90 -13.37 10.60
CA ASN A 32 11.75 -13.51 11.48
C ASN A 32 11.60 -12.24 12.33
N LEU A 33 10.61 -11.41 11.96
CA LEU A 33 10.22 -10.14 12.59
C LEU A 33 8.78 -10.23 13.14
N CYS A 34 8.27 -11.44 13.39
CA CYS A 34 6.93 -11.65 13.94
C CYS A 34 6.77 -10.85 15.24
N GLY A 35 5.72 -10.00 15.30
CA GLY A 35 5.43 -9.12 16.43
C GLY A 35 6.49 -8.04 16.72
N ALA A 36 7.43 -7.79 15.80
CA ALA A 36 8.47 -6.79 16.03
C ALA A 36 7.88 -5.38 16.11
N ASN A 37 8.45 -4.54 16.97
CA ASN A 37 8.13 -3.12 16.99
C ASN A 37 9.05 -2.35 16.03
N LEU A 38 8.47 -1.88 14.93
CA LEU A 38 9.11 -1.09 13.87
C LEU A 38 8.38 0.24 13.67
N GLN A 39 7.61 0.69 14.68
CA GLN A 39 6.89 1.96 14.63
C GLN A 39 7.82 3.12 14.29
N GLY A 40 7.46 3.92 13.27
CA GLY A 40 8.25 5.06 12.81
C GLY A 40 9.64 4.70 12.26
N ALA A 41 9.97 3.41 12.08
CA ALA A 41 11.27 3.00 11.58
C ALA A 41 11.49 3.50 10.15
N ASN A 42 12.67 4.04 9.87
CA ASN A 42 13.05 4.36 8.49
C ASN A 42 13.71 3.13 7.84
N LEU A 43 12.97 2.45 6.99
CA LEU A 43 13.36 1.26 6.22
C LEU A 43 13.36 1.54 4.71
N ARG A 44 13.56 2.80 4.32
CA ARG A 44 13.58 3.21 2.92
C ARG A 44 14.63 2.40 2.13
N GLY A 45 14.17 1.71 1.08
CA GLY A 45 15.03 0.89 0.23
C GLY A 45 15.60 -0.36 0.91
N ALA A 46 15.11 -0.73 2.10
CA ALA A 46 15.55 -1.94 2.81
C ALA A 46 15.12 -3.21 2.07
N ASN A 47 15.90 -4.28 2.23
CA ASN A 47 15.54 -5.60 1.75
C ASN A 47 14.81 -6.38 2.84
N LEU A 48 13.51 -6.58 2.67
CA LEU A 48 12.60 -7.34 3.53
C LEU A 48 11.96 -8.53 2.78
N ARG A 49 12.59 -8.94 1.68
CA ARG A 49 12.09 -10.03 0.84
C ARG A 49 11.88 -11.30 1.66
N GLY A 50 10.69 -11.90 1.57
CA GLY A 50 10.34 -13.11 2.32
C GLY A 50 10.35 -12.95 3.84
N ALA A 51 10.50 -11.75 4.39
CA ALA A 51 10.50 -11.54 5.84
C ALA A 51 9.16 -11.94 6.47
N ASN A 52 9.20 -12.52 7.65
CA ASN A 52 8.00 -12.76 8.45
C ASN A 52 7.74 -11.57 9.38
N LEU A 53 6.82 -10.72 8.98
CA LEU A 53 6.36 -9.51 9.69
C LEU A 53 4.95 -9.71 10.29
N GLN A 54 4.53 -10.95 10.48
CA GLN A 54 3.22 -11.26 11.05
C GLN A 54 3.00 -10.52 12.38
N GLY A 55 1.91 -9.74 12.47
CA GLY A 55 1.56 -8.97 13.66
C GLY A 55 2.58 -7.88 14.04
N ALA A 56 3.53 -7.54 13.18
CA ALA A 56 4.50 -6.49 13.46
C ALA A 56 3.83 -5.11 13.51
N ASN A 57 4.34 -4.22 14.35
CA ASN A 57 3.93 -2.82 14.39
C ASN A 57 4.81 -2.00 13.45
N LEU A 58 4.27 -1.63 12.30
CA LEU A 58 4.87 -0.78 11.26
C LEU A 58 4.15 0.58 11.14
N ASN A 59 3.39 0.98 12.18
CA ASN A 59 2.70 2.28 12.20
C ASN A 59 3.68 3.42 11.88
N GLU A 60 3.33 4.27 10.91
CA GLU A 60 4.16 5.40 10.45
C GLU A 60 5.57 5.01 9.94
N ALA A 61 5.84 3.73 9.67
CA ALA A 61 7.14 3.31 9.15
C ALA A 61 7.35 3.82 7.72
N ASN A 62 8.58 4.25 7.41
CA ASN A 62 8.97 4.59 6.05
C ASN A 62 9.54 3.35 5.33
N LEU A 63 8.77 2.79 4.42
CA LEU A 63 9.10 1.65 3.58
C LEU A 63 9.21 2.03 2.08
N CYS A 64 9.40 3.33 1.77
CA CYS A 64 9.49 3.79 0.40
C CYS A 64 10.59 3.02 -0.38
N GLY A 65 10.23 2.40 -1.50
CA GLY A 65 11.14 1.62 -2.34
C GLY A 65 11.73 0.37 -1.68
N ALA A 66 11.20 -0.09 -0.54
CA ALA A 66 11.64 -1.32 0.11
C ALA A 66 11.22 -2.55 -0.71
N ASP A 67 12.02 -3.61 -0.69
CA ASP A 67 11.67 -4.92 -1.24
C ASP A 67 10.95 -5.76 -0.17
N LEU A 68 9.64 -5.88 -0.29
CA LEU A 68 8.75 -6.70 0.53
C LEU A 68 8.18 -7.90 -0.25
N CYS A 69 8.83 -8.24 -1.39
CA CYS A 69 8.38 -9.35 -2.22
C CYS A 69 8.24 -10.63 -1.38
N ARG A 70 7.04 -11.25 -1.43
CA ARG A 70 6.68 -12.47 -0.67
C ARG A 70 6.78 -12.33 0.86
N ALA A 71 6.84 -11.13 1.40
CA ALA A 71 6.81 -10.92 2.85
C ALA A 71 5.47 -11.35 3.46
N ASN A 72 5.50 -11.92 4.65
CA ASN A 72 4.30 -12.22 5.42
C ASN A 72 3.98 -11.04 6.36
N LEU A 73 3.03 -10.22 5.97
CA LEU A 73 2.53 -9.05 6.71
C LEU A 73 1.17 -9.32 7.36
N ARG A 74 0.77 -10.59 7.49
CA ARG A 74 -0.53 -10.94 8.06
C ARG A 74 -0.72 -10.31 9.44
N GLY A 75 -1.82 -9.55 9.61
CA GLY A 75 -2.16 -8.87 10.86
C GLY A 75 -1.18 -7.77 11.26
N ALA A 76 -0.27 -7.35 10.39
CA ALA A 76 0.65 -6.25 10.68
C ALA A 76 -0.10 -4.91 10.77
N ASN A 77 0.34 -4.02 11.66
CA ASN A 77 -0.15 -2.66 11.71
C ASN A 77 0.69 -1.76 10.79
N LEU A 78 0.14 -1.42 9.63
CA LEU A 78 0.71 -0.52 8.62
C LEU A 78 -0.01 0.84 8.58
N ASN A 79 -0.74 1.21 9.67
CA ASN A 79 -1.41 2.49 9.72
C ASN A 79 -0.43 3.63 9.45
N GLU A 80 -0.77 4.53 8.51
CA GLU A 80 0.05 5.66 8.08
C GLU A 80 1.47 5.30 7.60
N ALA A 81 1.71 4.04 7.21
CA ALA A 81 3.01 3.62 6.68
C ALA A 81 3.22 4.17 5.26
N HIS A 82 4.45 4.60 4.96
CA HIS A 82 4.84 5.07 3.65
C HIS A 82 5.41 3.92 2.82
N LEU A 83 4.64 3.43 1.83
CA LEU A 83 5.00 2.30 0.95
C LEU A 83 5.21 2.75 -0.51
N TYR A 84 5.44 4.06 -0.75
CA TYR A 84 5.64 4.59 -2.08
C TYR A 84 6.72 3.81 -2.84
N GLY A 85 6.33 3.22 -3.99
CA GLY A 85 7.24 2.46 -4.85
C GLY A 85 7.81 1.18 -4.24
N ALA A 86 7.27 0.70 -3.12
CA ALA A 86 7.70 -0.57 -2.53
C ALA A 86 7.31 -1.77 -3.41
N ASP A 87 8.11 -2.82 -3.42
CA ASP A 87 7.76 -4.08 -4.05
C ASP A 87 7.09 -5.02 -3.03
N LEU A 88 5.77 -5.14 -3.14
CA LEU A 88 4.93 -6.04 -2.33
C LEU A 88 4.52 -7.30 -3.10
N SER A 89 5.14 -7.58 -4.25
CA SER A 89 4.71 -8.69 -5.10
C SER A 89 4.65 -10.03 -4.36
N GLY A 90 3.48 -10.66 -4.38
CA GLY A 90 3.20 -11.91 -3.67
C GLY A 90 3.21 -11.82 -2.14
N ALA A 91 3.24 -10.62 -1.56
CA ALA A 91 3.15 -10.46 -0.11
C ALA A 91 1.77 -10.85 0.43
N ASN A 92 1.72 -11.28 1.68
CA ASN A 92 0.47 -11.58 2.38
C ASN A 92 0.13 -10.46 3.34
N LEU A 93 -0.87 -9.64 3.00
CA LEU A 93 -1.42 -8.54 3.80
C LEU A 93 -2.73 -8.93 4.49
N ASN A 94 -3.14 -10.21 4.49
CA ASN A 94 -4.38 -10.61 5.13
C ASN A 94 -4.44 -10.11 6.59
N GLU A 95 -5.59 -9.58 7.01
CA GLU A 95 -5.79 -8.99 8.34
C GLU A 95 -4.89 -7.78 8.66
N ALA A 96 -4.08 -7.27 7.73
CA ALA A 96 -3.23 -6.11 7.97
C ALA A 96 -4.06 -4.81 8.04
N ASN A 97 -3.67 -3.91 8.94
CA ASN A 97 -4.26 -2.57 9.01
C ASN A 97 -3.49 -1.62 8.07
N LEU A 98 -4.12 -1.25 6.95
CA LEU A 98 -3.57 -0.34 5.93
C LEU A 98 -4.16 1.08 6.02
N ARG A 99 -4.82 1.44 7.12
CA ARG A 99 -5.46 2.76 7.25
C ARG A 99 -4.42 3.87 7.09
N GLY A 100 -4.64 4.79 6.12
CA GLY A 100 -3.74 5.90 5.85
C GLY A 100 -2.39 5.50 5.23
N ALA A 101 -2.17 4.23 4.87
CA ALA A 101 -0.93 3.81 4.23
C ALA A 101 -0.82 4.36 2.80
N ASP A 102 0.36 4.87 2.44
CA ASP A 102 0.66 5.32 1.07
C ASP A 102 1.23 4.16 0.23
N LEU A 103 0.39 3.57 -0.60
CA LEU A 103 0.75 2.51 -1.55
C LEU A 103 0.99 3.04 -2.98
N CYS A 104 1.19 4.34 -3.16
CA CYS A 104 1.44 4.94 -4.45
C CYS A 104 2.65 4.30 -5.14
N ARG A 105 2.50 3.88 -6.41
CA ARG A 105 3.53 3.19 -7.19
C ARG A 105 4.04 1.86 -6.61
N ALA A 106 3.45 1.36 -5.53
CA ALA A 106 3.81 0.05 -5.01
C ALA A 106 3.45 -1.06 -6.01
N ASN A 107 4.29 -2.08 -6.11
CA ASN A 107 3.99 -3.27 -6.89
C ASN A 107 3.13 -4.23 -6.06
N LEU A 108 1.86 -4.35 -6.41
CA LEU A 108 0.87 -5.19 -5.71
C LEU A 108 0.53 -6.48 -6.47
N HIS A 109 1.38 -6.90 -7.43
CA HIS A 109 1.13 -8.10 -8.22
C HIS A 109 1.08 -9.36 -7.33
N GLY A 110 -0.06 -10.07 -7.33
CA GLY A 110 -0.23 -11.31 -6.57
C GLY A 110 -0.26 -11.14 -5.04
N VAL A 111 -0.49 -9.92 -4.54
CA VAL A 111 -0.67 -9.65 -3.11
C VAL A 111 -1.98 -10.26 -2.63
N ILE A 112 -1.93 -10.88 -1.44
CA ILE A 112 -3.15 -11.27 -0.71
C ILE A 112 -3.56 -10.08 0.16
N MET A 113 -4.64 -9.40 -0.25
CA MET A 113 -5.15 -8.21 0.45
C MET A 113 -6.01 -8.57 1.66
N PRO A 114 -6.14 -7.67 2.66
CA PRO A 114 -7.12 -7.83 3.74
C PRO A 114 -8.54 -7.95 3.19
N GLU A 115 -9.40 -8.58 3.96
CA GLU A 115 -10.84 -8.61 3.68
C GLU A 115 -11.38 -7.18 3.54
N GLY A 116 -12.27 -6.96 2.57
CA GLY A 116 -12.84 -5.65 2.28
C GLY A 116 -11.92 -4.69 1.55
N ILE A 117 -10.65 -5.05 1.27
CA ILE A 117 -9.73 -4.26 0.45
C ILE A 117 -9.62 -4.86 -0.94
N TYR A 118 -9.98 -4.08 -1.94
CA TYR A 118 -10.00 -4.48 -3.34
C TYR A 118 -9.04 -3.64 -4.17
N THR A 119 -8.35 -4.26 -5.12
CA THR A 119 -7.38 -3.58 -5.97
C THR A 119 -7.76 -3.65 -7.44
N ALA A 120 -7.59 -2.55 -8.15
CA ALA A 120 -7.65 -2.53 -9.61
C ALA A 120 -6.30 -2.04 -10.17
N GLY A 121 -5.71 -2.82 -11.05
CA GLY A 121 -4.43 -2.48 -11.68
C GLY A 121 -4.60 -1.63 -12.92
N GLY A 122 -3.56 -0.84 -13.24
CA GLY A 122 -3.41 -0.23 -14.56
C GLY A 122 -4.32 0.95 -14.87
N ALA A 123 -4.94 1.59 -13.90
CA ALA A 123 -5.73 2.80 -14.14
C ALA A 123 -4.83 4.05 -14.19
N GLY A 124 -5.04 4.87 -15.22
CA GLY A 124 -4.38 6.17 -15.38
C GLY A 124 -3.07 6.14 -16.18
N SER A 125 -2.45 7.33 -16.29
CA SER A 125 -1.29 7.61 -17.16
C SER A 125 -0.02 6.85 -16.80
N GLU A 126 0.10 6.38 -15.56
CA GLU A 126 1.29 5.71 -15.04
C GLU A 126 1.04 4.26 -14.61
N GLN A 127 -0.07 3.65 -15.08
CA GLN A 127 -0.46 2.27 -14.75
C GLN A 127 -0.43 1.97 -13.24
N ARG A 128 -0.86 2.93 -12.42
CA ARG A 128 -0.85 2.82 -10.96
C ARG A 128 -1.98 1.93 -10.47
N TYR A 129 -1.71 1.21 -9.39
CA TYR A 129 -2.77 0.50 -8.70
C TYR A 129 -3.69 1.49 -7.98
N THR A 130 -4.98 1.24 -8.08
CA THR A 130 -6.02 1.89 -7.28
C THR A 130 -6.57 0.83 -6.35
N TYR A 131 -6.72 1.13 -5.07
CA TYR A 131 -7.39 0.23 -4.16
C TYR A 131 -8.61 0.89 -3.50
N TYR A 132 -9.57 0.06 -3.17
CA TYR A 132 -10.80 0.45 -2.52
C TYR A 132 -10.93 -0.31 -1.19
N ASP A 133 -11.08 0.44 -0.10
CA ASP A 133 -11.39 -0.05 1.23
C ASP A 133 -12.90 0.02 1.42
N ALA A 134 -13.58 -1.11 1.30
CA ALA A 134 -15.03 -1.20 1.42
C ALA A 134 -15.51 -1.00 2.86
N ILE A 135 -14.65 -1.26 3.86
CA ILE A 135 -14.98 -1.09 5.28
C ILE A 135 -15.16 0.40 5.61
N ASN A 136 -14.26 1.24 5.07
CA ASN A 136 -14.24 2.68 5.34
C ASN A 136 -14.77 3.52 4.17
N ASP A 137 -15.25 2.88 3.08
CA ASP A 137 -15.66 3.50 1.81
C ASP A 137 -14.61 4.49 1.29
N ARG A 138 -13.34 4.08 1.23
CA ARG A 138 -12.22 4.93 0.81
C ARG A 138 -11.54 4.38 -0.42
N ILE A 139 -11.25 5.27 -1.38
CA ILE A 139 -10.38 4.98 -2.53
C ILE A 139 -9.06 5.68 -2.33
N ILE A 140 -7.97 4.94 -2.58
CA ILE A 140 -6.62 5.49 -2.68
C ILE A 140 -6.10 5.20 -4.09
N CYS A 141 -5.88 6.26 -4.84
CA CYS A 141 -5.36 6.23 -6.19
C CYS A 141 -4.08 7.07 -6.23
N GLY A 142 -2.99 6.47 -6.58
CA GLY A 142 -1.59 6.89 -6.53
C GLY A 142 -1.14 8.33 -6.72
N CYS A 143 -2.02 9.31 -6.83
CA CYS A 143 -1.68 10.74 -6.89
C CYS A 143 -2.69 11.61 -6.16
N TRP A 144 -3.65 11.03 -5.47
CA TRP A 144 -4.82 11.75 -5.02
C TRP A 144 -5.06 11.46 -3.55
N ASP A 145 -4.24 12.11 -2.75
CA ASP A 145 -4.37 12.14 -1.31
C ASP A 145 -4.81 13.57 -0.93
N ASP A 146 -6.10 13.86 -1.17
CA ASP A 146 -6.72 14.98 -0.49
C ASP A 146 -7.88 14.46 0.36
N ASP A 147 -7.83 14.76 1.64
CA ASP A 147 -8.78 14.31 2.67
C ASP A 147 -10.26 14.68 2.39
N ALA A 148 -10.52 15.42 1.35
CA ALA A 148 -11.82 16.02 1.07
C ALA A 148 -12.73 15.18 0.17
N GLY A 149 -12.65 13.86 0.15
CA GLY A 149 -13.62 13.05 -0.57
C GLY A 149 -13.12 11.80 -1.27
N ASN A 150 -12.35 11.00 -0.55
CA ASN A 150 -11.85 9.70 -1.03
C ASN A 150 -12.93 8.60 -1.09
N HIS A 151 -14.21 8.95 -0.99
CA HIS A 151 -15.31 8.02 -1.17
C HIS A 151 -15.50 7.67 -2.65
N LEU A 152 -15.97 6.45 -2.93
CA LEU A 152 -16.16 5.95 -4.28
C LEU A 152 -16.97 6.90 -5.16
N ASP A 153 -18.05 7.49 -4.63
CA ASP A 153 -18.90 8.41 -5.37
C ASP A 153 -18.23 9.75 -5.67
N SER A 154 -17.38 10.24 -4.77
CA SER A 154 -16.58 11.44 -4.99
C SER A 154 -15.50 11.22 -6.03
N PHE A 155 -14.84 10.06 -5.98
CA PHE A 155 -13.87 9.63 -6.97
C PHE A 155 -14.50 9.54 -8.37
N LYS A 156 -15.68 8.92 -8.48
CA LYS A 156 -16.44 8.83 -9.72
C LYS A 156 -16.73 10.20 -10.35
N LYS A 157 -17.27 11.14 -9.56
CA LYS A 157 -17.53 12.53 -10.01
C LYS A 157 -16.26 13.22 -10.50
N ARG A 158 -15.14 13.02 -9.81
CA ARG A 158 -13.85 13.61 -10.15
C ARG A 158 -13.30 13.05 -11.47
N ILE A 159 -13.38 11.73 -11.69
CA ILE A 159 -13.00 11.12 -12.96
C ILE A 159 -13.81 11.65 -14.12
N GLU A 160 -15.14 11.79 -13.96
CA GLU A 160 -16.02 12.40 -14.97
C GLU A 160 -15.59 13.85 -15.28
N ASN A 161 -15.32 14.65 -14.25
CA ASN A 161 -14.97 16.07 -14.42
C ASN A 161 -13.59 16.30 -15.05
N ILE A 162 -12.66 15.35 -14.95
CA ILE A 162 -11.31 15.52 -15.51
C ILE A 162 -11.18 14.82 -16.84
N TYR A 163 -11.51 13.55 -16.93
CA TYR A 163 -11.24 12.70 -18.08
C TYR A 163 -12.49 12.35 -18.90
N GLY A 164 -13.69 12.68 -18.41
CA GLY A 164 -14.94 12.45 -19.11
C GLY A 164 -15.05 13.22 -20.43
N PRO A 165 -16.07 12.95 -21.23
CA PRO A 165 -16.25 13.59 -22.55
C PRO A 165 -16.23 15.12 -22.51
N ASP A 166 -16.80 15.70 -21.45
CA ASP A 166 -16.87 17.16 -21.21
C ASP A 166 -15.89 17.60 -20.12
N GLY A 167 -14.92 16.75 -19.77
CA GLY A 167 -13.95 17.01 -18.71
C GLY A 167 -12.89 18.04 -19.08
N LYS A 168 -12.12 18.49 -18.07
CA LYS A 168 -11.05 19.50 -18.25
C LYS A 168 -9.91 19.00 -19.14
N GLU A 169 -9.60 17.72 -19.08
CA GLU A 169 -8.51 17.06 -19.81
C GLU A 169 -9.04 15.75 -20.42
N PRO A 170 -9.90 15.80 -21.45
CA PRO A 170 -10.52 14.62 -22.03
C PRO A 170 -9.46 13.61 -22.49
N ASN A 171 -9.43 12.43 -21.88
CA ASN A 171 -8.55 11.35 -22.26
C ASN A 171 -9.33 10.03 -22.29
N PRO A 172 -9.79 9.59 -23.48
CA PRO A 172 -10.65 8.41 -23.60
C PRO A 172 -10.04 7.12 -23.04
N ALA A 173 -8.72 6.96 -23.16
CA ALA A 173 -8.03 5.75 -22.66
C ALA A 173 -8.00 5.72 -21.12
N HIS A 174 -7.62 6.85 -20.49
CA HIS A 174 -7.63 6.98 -19.04
C HIS A 174 -9.06 6.90 -18.48
N TYR A 175 -10.00 7.58 -19.11
CA TYR A 175 -11.40 7.54 -18.72
C TYR A 175 -11.95 6.11 -18.73
N LYS A 176 -11.68 5.35 -19.80
CA LYS A 176 -12.10 3.95 -19.91
C LYS A 176 -11.50 3.08 -18.80
N ALA A 177 -10.22 3.25 -18.52
CA ALA A 177 -9.53 2.49 -17.47
C ALA A 177 -10.08 2.80 -16.06
N TYR A 178 -10.29 4.08 -15.75
CA TYR A 178 -10.88 4.48 -14.47
C TYR A 178 -12.33 4.04 -14.32
N ARG A 179 -13.12 4.10 -15.39
CA ARG A 179 -14.52 3.61 -15.39
C ARG A 179 -14.58 2.11 -15.12
N ALA A 180 -13.66 1.34 -15.66
CA ALA A 180 -13.58 -0.11 -15.39
C ALA A 180 -13.23 -0.38 -13.91
N ALA A 181 -12.28 0.38 -13.34
CA ALA A 181 -11.94 0.28 -11.91
C ALA A 181 -13.12 0.67 -11.01
N ILE A 182 -13.81 1.78 -11.32
CA ILE A 182 -15.00 2.22 -10.57
C ILE A 182 -16.08 1.13 -10.59
N HIS A 183 -16.36 0.56 -11.76
CA HIS A 183 -17.38 -0.47 -11.89
C HIS A 183 -17.05 -1.73 -11.08
N TYR A 184 -15.79 -2.11 -11.08
CA TYR A 184 -15.29 -3.20 -10.25
C TYR A 184 -15.48 -2.89 -8.75
N PHE A 185 -15.12 -1.68 -8.28
CA PHE A 185 -15.26 -1.29 -6.89
C PHE A 185 -16.73 -1.13 -6.46
N GLU A 186 -17.61 -0.66 -7.34
CA GLU A 186 -19.06 -0.64 -7.08
C GLU A 186 -19.58 -2.05 -6.81
N ALA A 187 -19.19 -3.03 -7.64
CA ALA A 187 -19.56 -4.42 -7.44
C ALA A 187 -18.97 -5.01 -6.14
N CYS A 188 -17.73 -4.68 -5.80
CA CYS A 188 -17.10 -5.11 -4.56
C CYS A 188 -17.79 -4.51 -3.33
N ARG A 189 -18.19 -3.22 -3.38
CA ARG A 189 -18.94 -2.56 -2.32
C ARG A 189 -20.29 -3.23 -2.08
N GLU A 190 -21.03 -3.52 -3.16
CA GLU A 190 -22.33 -4.22 -3.08
C GLU A 190 -22.19 -5.62 -2.48
N ALA A 191 -21.19 -6.39 -2.93
CA ALA A 191 -20.92 -7.72 -2.40
C ALA A 191 -20.58 -7.67 -0.89
N TYR A 192 -19.71 -6.72 -0.49
CA TYR A 192 -19.32 -6.56 0.91
C TYR A 192 -20.51 -6.18 1.81
N ILE A 193 -21.41 -5.31 1.34
CA ILE A 193 -22.63 -4.92 2.10
C ILE A 193 -23.56 -6.12 2.30
N VAL A 194 -23.64 -7.01 1.31
CA VAL A 194 -24.46 -8.24 1.43
C VAL A 194 -23.85 -9.17 2.50
N ASP A 195 -22.54 -9.37 2.49
CA ASP A 195 -21.86 -10.27 3.43
C ASP A 195 -21.95 -9.82 4.90
N ILE A 196 -21.95 -8.50 5.16
CA ILE A 196 -22.07 -7.98 6.53
C ILE A 196 -23.52 -7.77 6.99
N GLY A 197 -24.49 -7.95 6.09
CA GLY A 197 -25.93 -7.78 6.35
C GLY A 197 -26.65 -9.06 6.80
N GLU A 198 -25.97 -10.20 6.81
CA GLU A 198 -26.45 -11.49 7.34
C GLU A 198 -25.93 -11.71 8.79
#